data_545a7b7c159aec9eee6dd4578847a32a
#
_entry.id   545a7b7c159aec9eee6dd4578847a32a
#
_cell.length_a   1.000
_cell.length_b   1.000
_cell.length_c   1.000
_cell.angle_alpha   90.00
_cell.angle_beta   90.00
_cell.angle_gamma   90.00
#
_symmetry.space_group_name_H-M   'P 1'
#
loop_
_entity.id
_entity.type
_entity.pdbx_description
1 polymer ?
#
loop_
_entity_poly.entity_id
_entity_poly.type
_entity_poly.pdbx_seq_one_letter_code
_entity_poly.pdbx_strand_id
1 'polypeptide(L)'
;MPAVYVLDVPEFRPLVRVAREQKGYAVSRVANGYFRIESPAEISFTRKELSFKPAIWYGCLTGGLRGQIVQFDRDTLRIVDGVPS
;
A
#
# COMPACT_ATOMS: atom_id res chain seq x y z
N MET A 1 3.36 -12.08 -5.83
CA MET A 1 2.25 -11.21 -5.37
C MET A 1 2.85 -9.95 -4.78
N PRO A 2 2.48 -8.72 -5.29
CA PRO A 2 2.97 -7.49 -4.67
C PRO A 2 2.41 -7.32 -3.26
N ALA A 3 3.17 -6.67 -2.40
CA ALA A 3 2.78 -6.42 -1.02
C ALA A 3 3.33 -5.08 -0.56
N VAL A 4 2.59 -4.42 0.33
CA VAL A 4 3.02 -3.19 0.99
C VAL A 4 2.96 -3.40 2.49
N TYR A 5 3.99 -2.97 3.20
CA TYR A 5 4.05 -3.05 4.65
C TYR A 5 3.77 -1.65 5.20
N VAL A 6 2.71 -1.53 5.99
CA VAL A 6 2.20 -0.26 6.50
C VAL A 6 2.29 -0.25 8.01
N LEU A 7 2.93 0.78 8.55
CA LEU A 7 3.03 0.92 10.01
C LEU A 7 1.64 1.12 10.61
N ASP A 8 1.37 0.42 11.71
CA ASP A 8 0.08 0.50 12.41
C ASP A 8 0.02 1.77 13.26
N VAL A 9 -0.16 2.90 12.62
CA VAL A 9 -0.35 4.19 13.27
C VAL A 9 -1.58 4.88 12.67
N PRO A 10 -2.21 5.79 13.42
CA PRO A 10 -3.44 6.43 12.94
C PRO A 10 -3.31 7.11 11.58
N GLU A 11 -2.14 7.66 11.27
CA GLU A 11 -1.90 8.37 10.01
C GLU A 11 -2.09 7.48 8.79
N PHE A 12 -1.78 6.17 8.92
CA PHE A 12 -1.86 5.24 7.79
C PHE A 12 -3.10 4.34 7.83
N ARG A 13 -3.96 4.48 8.82
CA ARG A 13 -5.17 3.65 8.91
C ARG A 13 -6.10 3.77 7.71
N PRO A 14 -6.26 4.93 7.06
CA PRO A 14 -7.08 4.99 5.86
C PRO A 14 -6.63 4.03 4.77
N LEU A 15 -5.32 3.82 4.62
CA LEU A 15 -4.79 2.88 3.65
C LEU A 15 -5.24 1.45 3.94
N VAL A 16 -5.15 1.03 5.21
CA VAL A 16 -5.59 -0.29 5.63
C VAL A 16 -7.10 -0.45 5.44
N ARG A 17 -7.88 0.58 5.79
CA ARG A 17 -9.33 0.54 5.65
C ARG A 17 -9.75 0.39 4.19
N VAL A 18 -9.19 1.20 3.30
CA VAL A 18 -9.52 1.13 1.87
C VAL A 18 -9.12 -0.22 1.30
N ALA A 19 -7.95 -0.74 1.70
CA ALA A 19 -7.52 -2.06 1.24
C ALA A 19 -8.49 -3.16 1.66
N ARG A 20 -9.01 -3.10 2.89
CA ARG A 20 -9.98 -4.09 3.37
C ARG A 20 -11.31 -4.03 2.63
N GLU A 21 -11.69 -2.87 2.14
CA GLU A 21 -12.94 -2.69 1.43
C GLU A 21 -12.85 -3.13 -0.03
N GLN A 22 -11.66 -3.28 -0.57
CA GLN A 22 -11.49 -3.65 -1.98
C GLN A 22 -11.36 -5.15 -2.12
N LYS A 23 -12.02 -5.70 -3.13
CA LYS A 23 -11.90 -7.12 -3.44
C LYS A 23 -10.50 -7.42 -3.98
N GLY A 24 -9.98 -8.56 -3.61
CA GLY A 24 -8.69 -9.02 -4.09
C GLY A 24 -7.51 -8.63 -3.22
N TYR A 25 -7.70 -7.71 -2.29
CA TYR A 25 -6.62 -7.35 -1.36
C TYR A 25 -6.75 -8.16 -0.08
N ALA A 26 -5.63 -8.75 0.35
CA ALA A 26 -5.53 -9.44 1.63
C ALA A 26 -4.77 -8.56 2.60
N VAL A 27 -5.37 -8.29 3.75
CA VAL A 27 -4.75 -7.46 4.79
C VAL A 27 -4.52 -8.34 5.99
N SER A 28 -3.27 -8.39 6.46
CA SER A 28 -2.90 -9.15 7.65
C SER A 28 -2.01 -8.30 8.56
N ARG A 29 -2.11 -8.56 9.86
CA ARG A 29 -1.20 -7.96 10.82
C ARG A 29 0.05 -8.83 10.88
N VAL A 30 1.22 -8.20 10.75
CA VAL A 30 2.49 -8.90 10.86
C VAL A 30 3.26 -8.38 12.07
N ALA A 31 4.39 -8.99 12.38
CA ALA A 31 5.17 -8.67 13.55
C ALA A 31 5.64 -7.20 13.54
N ASN A 32 5.96 -6.68 14.72
CA ASN A 32 6.55 -5.33 14.90
C ASN A 32 5.62 -4.17 14.57
N GLY A 33 4.29 -4.39 14.68
CA GLY A 33 3.35 -3.30 14.52
C GLY A 33 3.13 -2.86 13.09
N TYR A 34 3.24 -3.77 12.13
CA TYR A 34 2.95 -3.49 10.72
C TYR A 34 1.75 -4.28 10.23
N PHE A 35 1.06 -3.72 9.25
CA PHE A 35 0.11 -4.44 8.42
C PHE A 35 0.76 -4.80 7.10
N ARG A 36 0.39 -5.95 6.54
CA ARG A 36 0.78 -6.34 5.19
C ARG A 36 -0.45 -6.35 4.31
N ILE A 37 -0.39 -5.61 3.21
CA ILE A 37 -1.43 -5.57 2.19
C ILE A 37 -0.90 -6.27 0.96
N GLU A 38 -1.59 -7.32 0.51
CA GLU A 38 -1.17 -8.12 -0.64
C GLU A 38 -2.27 -8.17 -1.68
N SER A 39 -1.87 -8.35 -2.93
CA SER A 39 -2.79 -8.56 -4.04
C SER A 39 -2.20 -9.61 -4.98
N PRO A 40 -3.05 -10.46 -5.60
CA PRO A 40 -2.53 -11.45 -6.57
C PRO A 40 -2.06 -10.81 -7.88
N ALA A 41 -2.48 -9.58 -8.19
CA ALA A 41 -2.15 -8.94 -9.46
C ALA A 41 -1.42 -7.63 -9.26
N GLU A 42 -2.09 -6.64 -8.74
CA GLU A 42 -1.59 -5.28 -8.67
C GLU A 42 -2.11 -4.61 -7.40
N ILE A 43 -1.28 -3.76 -6.80
CA ILE A 43 -1.72 -2.88 -5.72
C ILE A 43 -1.82 -1.49 -6.31
N SER A 44 -2.98 -0.86 -6.18
CA SER A 44 -3.23 0.47 -6.71
C SER A 44 -4.05 1.27 -5.71
N PHE A 45 -3.55 2.45 -5.38
CA PHE A 45 -4.26 3.40 -4.52
C PHE A 45 -4.14 4.78 -5.11
N THR A 46 -5.17 5.60 -4.87
CA THR A 46 -5.09 7.03 -5.17
C THR A 46 -5.02 7.82 -3.87
N ARG A 47 -4.26 8.91 -3.88
CA ARG A 47 -4.17 9.77 -2.70
C ARG A 47 -5.53 10.31 -2.30
N LYS A 48 -6.37 10.61 -3.30
CA LYS A 48 -7.70 11.15 -3.06
C LYS A 48 -8.59 10.20 -2.28
N GLU A 49 -8.60 8.91 -2.64
CA GLU A 49 -9.44 7.93 -1.93
C GLU A 49 -8.99 7.73 -0.50
N LEU A 50 -7.71 7.94 -0.21
CA LEU A 50 -7.16 7.82 1.13
C LEU A 50 -7.27 9.12 1.92
N SER A 51 -7.55 10.22 1.26
CA SER A 51 -7.58 11.56 1.86
C SER A 51 -6.26 11.93 2.52
N PHE A 52 -5.16 11.42 1.99
CA PHE A 52 -3.84 11.71 2.54
C PHE A 52 -3.35 13.08 2.11
N LYS A 53 -2.74 13.79 3.06
CA LYS A 53 -1.93 14.96 2.74
C LYS A 53 -0.63 14.51 2.07
N PRO A 54 0.02 15.37 1.27
CA PRO A 54 1.22 14.95 0.54
C PRO A 54 2.32 14.34 1.42
N ALA A 55 2.57 14.88 2.60
CA ALA A 55 3.60 14.34 3.49
C ALA A 55 3.30 12.90 3.91
N ILE A 56 2.04 12.61 4.24
CA ILE A 56 1.63 11.26 4.63
C ILE A 56 1.66 10.33 3.41
N TRP A 57 1.20 10.84 2.26
CA TRP A 57 1.19 10.06 1.03
C TRP A 57 2.59 9.58 0.64
N TYR A 58 3.56 10.49 0.61
CA TYR A 58 4.92 10.11 0.24
C TYR A 58 5.63 9.28 1.31
N GLY A 59 5.13 9.28 2.54
CA GLY A 59 5.67 8.46 3.62
C GLY A 59 5.05 7.07 3.73
N CYS A 60 4.01 6.76 2.96
CA CYS A 60 3.27 5.50 3.16
C CYS A 60 4.05 4.25 2.78
N LEU A 61 5.14 4.37 2.04
CA LEU A 61 5.96 3.23 1.64
C LEU A 61 7.19 3.02 2.53
N THR A 62 7.32 3.77 3.61
CA THR A 62 8.51 3.67 4.49
C THR A 62 8.63 2.32 5.18
N GLY A 63 7.53 1.57 5.30
CA GLY A 63 7.55 0.21 5.86
C GLY A 63 8.09 -0.85 4.92
N GLY A 64 8.34 -0.49 3.67
CA GLY A 64 8.83 -1.42 2.67
C GLY A 64 7.73 -1.99 1.80
N LEU A 65 8.15 -2.66 0.74
CA LEU A 65 7.22 -3.28 -0.19
C LEU A 65 7.87 -4.48 -0.86
N ARG A 66 7.02 -5.34 -1.45
CA ARG A 66 7.45 -6.42 -2.32
C ARG A 66 6.84 -6.17 -3.69
N GLY A 67 7.65 -6.20 -4.73
CA GLY A 67 7.19 -5.95 -6.08
C GLY A 67 7.92 -4.77 -6.69
N GLN A 68 7.38 -4.26 -7.79
CA GLN A 68 7.96 -3.16 -8.53
C GLN A 68 6.99 -1.99 -8.57
N ILE A 69 7.46 -0.81 -8.18
CA ILE A 69 6.69 0.42 -8.31
C ILE A 69 6.71 0.82 -9.79
N VAL A 70 5.52 0.85 -10.40
CA VAL A 70 5.40 1.29 -11.81
C VAL A 70 4.84 2.70 -11.91
N GLN A 71 4.26 3.20 -10.84
CA GLN A 71 3.79 4.57 -10.76
C GLN A 71 3.72 4.99 -9.29
N PHE A 72 4.34 6.11 -8.97
CA PHE A 72 4.18 6.73 -7.66
C PHE A 72 4.39 8.23 -7.83
N ASP A 73 3.28 8.92 -8.00
CA ASP A 73 3.30 10.37 -8.17
C ASP A 73 2.38 11.02 -7.14
N ARG A 74 2.04 12.28 -7.33
CA ARG A 74 1.23 13.02 -6.39
C ARG A 74 -0.15 12.37 -6.15
N ASP A 75 -0.67 11.66 -7.12
CA ASP A 75 -2.07 11.22 -7.10
C ASP A 75 -2.25 9.71 -7.05
N THR A 76 -1.30 8.94 -7.57
CA THR A 76 -1.49 7.50 -7.78
C THR A 76 -0.25 6.71 -7.39
N LEU A 77 -0.49 5.57 -6.76
CA LEU A 77 0.52 4.55 -6.48
C LEU A 77 0.10 3.25 -7.15
N ARG A 78 1.01 2.65 -7.91
CA ARG A 78 0.80 1.33 -8.51
C ARG A 78 2.02 0.47 -8.32
N ILE A 79 1.79 -0.73 -7.82
CA ILE A 79 2.84 -1.73 -7.57
C ILE A 79 2.40 -3.02 -8.23
N VAL A 80 3.30 -3.62 -9.01
CA VAL A 80 3.07 -4.90 -9.67
C VAL A 80 4.07 -5.92 -9.17
N ASP A 81 3.92 -7.19 -9.56
CA ASP A 81 4.92 -8.20 -9.24
C ASP A 81 6.27 -7.80 -9.81
N GLY A 82 7.32 -8.20 -9.13
CA GLY A 82 8.66 -8.01 -9.65
C GLY A 82 8.78 -8.66 -11.02
N VAL A 83 9.42 -7.97 -11.95
CA VAL A 83 9.51 -8.44 -13.33
C VAL A 83 10.51 -9.59 -13.40
N PRO A 84 10.07 -10.80 -13.80
CA PRO A 84 11.04 -11.83 -14.12
C PRO A 84 11.84 -11.38 -15.33
N SER A 85 13.10 -11.30 -15.14
CA SER A 85 14.01 -10.93 -16.24
C SER A 85 14.07 -12.03 -17.28
#